data_f0576fe974364c9fc42420d93d03a745
#
_entry.id   f0576fe974364c9fc42420d93d03a745
#
_cell.length_a   1.000
_cell.length_b   1.000
_cell.length_c   1.000
_cell.angle_alpha   90.00
_cell.angle_beta   90.00
_cell.angle_gamma   90.00
#
_symmetry.space_group_name_H-M   'P 1'
#
loop_
_entity.id
_entity.type
_entity.pdbx_description
1 polymer ?
#
loop_
_entity_poly.entity_id
_entity_poly.type
_entity_poly.pdbx_seq_one_letter_code
_entity_poly.pdbx_strand_id
1 'polypeptide(L)'
;LSGFYGVLNPFDGVVPYRLEMQAKLKVDDKKNLYEFWGDSLYNELRKESNVILNLASKEYSKCIEKYLSEDDVFITCVFGELNEDGKIKVKATEAKMARGLMVRYMASNNITEIDDIKKFVDLSFKYSAEYSTDKEFVFLKQI
;
A
#
# COMPACT_ATOMS: atom_id res chain seq x y z
N LEU A 1 0.37 6.67 -5.24
CA LEU A 1 1.12 7.78 -4.63
C LEU A 1 2.39 8.07 -5.43
N SER A 2 2.69 9.33 -5.65
CA SER A 2 3.83 9.79 -6.44
C SER A 2 4.62 10.84 -5.65
N GLY A 3 5.95 10.74 -5.67
CA GLY A 3 6.81 11.74 -5.05
C GLY A 3 6.71 13.11 -5.74
N PHE A 4 6.38 13.13 -7.03
CA PHE A 4 6.28 14.34 -7.86
C PHE A 4 4.83 14.86 -7.96
N TYR A 5 3.87 13.98 -8.25
CA TYR A 5 2.47 14.37 -8.50
C TYR A 5 1.57 14.30 -7.25
N GLY A 6 2.00 13.64 -6.20
CA GLY A 6 1.17 13.38 -5.02
C GLY A 6 0.19 12.22 -5.23
N VAL A 7 -1.10 12.45 -5.02
CA VAL A 7 -2.15 11.45 -5.28
C VAL A 7 -2.53 11.49 -6.75
N LEU A 8 -2.57 10.32 -7.38
CA LEU A 8 -2.96 10.13 -8.78
C LEU A 8 -4.10 9.11 -8.87
N ASN A 9 -5.06 9.39 -9.75
CA ASN A 9 -6.03 8.41 -10.20
C ASN A 9 -5.44 7.52 -11.31
N PRO A 10 -5.97 6.32 -11.54
CA PRO A 10 -5.40 5.38 -12.51
C PRO A 10 -5.28 5.90 -13.95
N PHE A 11 -6.13 6.84 -14.34
CA PHE A 11 -6.18 7.40 -15.70
C PHE A 11 -5.68 8.84 -15.81
N ASP A 12 -5.05 9.36 -14.74
CA ASP A 12 -4.45 10.69 -14.79
C ASP A 12 -3.28 10.71 -15.77
N GLY A 13 -3.19 11.78 -16.55
CA GLY A 13 -2.08 12.01 -17.47
C GLY A 13 -0.81 12.38 -16.72
N VAL A 14 0.28 11.66 -16.98
CA VAL A 14 1.59 11.91 -16.38
C VAL A 14 2.68 11.92 -17.44
N VAL A 15 3.75 12.66 -17.20
CA VAL A 15 4.98 12.57 -17.98
C VAL A 15 5.98 11.68 -17.25
N PRO A 16 6.90 11.00 -17.98
CA PRO A 16 7.97 10.24 -17.35
C PRO A 16 8.82 11.12 -16.43
N TYR A 17 9.07 10.63 -15.22
CA TYR A 17 9.95 11.28 -14.25
C TYR A 17 10.62 10.21 -13.37
N ARG A 18 11.66 10.61 -12.64
CA ARG A 18 12.28 9.78 -11.61
C ARG A 18 12.46 10.58 -10.33
N LEU A 19 11.58 10.31 -9.36
CA LEU A 19 11.64 10.89 -8.03
C LEU A 19 10.98 9.94 -7.04
N GLU A 20 11.78 9.26 -6.25
CA GLU A 20 11.29 8.42 -5.14
C GLU A 20 10.90 9.32 -3.96
N MET A 21 9.90 8.88 -3.16
CA MET A 21 9.42 9.64 -2.00
C MET A 21 10.53 9.83 -0.93
N GLN A 22 11.43 8.85 -0.80
CA GLN A 22 12.54 8.90 0.14
C GLN A 22 13.80 9.62 -0.40
N ALA A 23 13.71 10.23 -1.58
CA ALA A 23 14.83 10.99 -2.14
C ALA A 23 15.34 12.06 -1.16
N LYS A 24 16.65 12.22 -1.07
CA LYS A 24 17.29 13.27 -0.26
C LYS A 24 17.19 14.61 -0.99
N LEU A 25 15.98 15.10 -1.14
CA LEU A 25 15.67 16.35 -1.83
C LEU A 25 15.12 17.36 -0.81
N LYS A 26 15.73 18.52 -0.75
CA LYS A 26 15.20 19.67 -0.04
C LYS A 26 14.38 20.51 -1.00
N VAL A 27 13.20 20.94 -0.56
CA VAL A 27 12.32 21.84 -1.32
C VAL A 27 11.99 23.02 -0.42
N ASP A 28 12.44 24.19 -0.76
CA ASP A 28 12.35 25.41 0.03
C ASP A 28 12.89 25.19 1.47
N ASP A 29 12.06 25.38 2.50
CA ASP A 29 12.36 25.17 3.91
C ASP A 29 12.20 23.71 4.38
N LYS A 30 11.68 22.83 3.51
CA LYS A 30 11.42 21.41 3.83
C LYS A 30 12.65 20.53 3.60
N LYS A 31 12.96 19.67 4.55
CA LYS A 31 14.17 18.82 4.52
C LYS A 31 14.08 17.66 3.55
N ASN A 32 12.87 17.23 3.21
CA ASN A 32 12.58 16.08 2.37
C ASN A 32 11.15 16.13 1.84
N LEU A 33 10.78 15.17 0.97
CA LEU A 33 9.44 15.11 0.39
C LEU A 33 8.34 14.75 1.40
N TYR A 34 8.65 14.06 2.48
CA TYR A 34 7.66 13.79 3.53
C TYR A 34 7.23 15.07 4.25
N GLU A 35 8.17 15.97 4.51
CA GLU A 35 7.87 17.29 5.07
C GLU A 35 7.19 18.21 4.04
N PHE A 36 7.60 18.11 2.75
CA PHE A 36 7.00 18.89 1.68
C PHE A 36 5.51 18.56 1.50
N TRP A 37 5.19 17.28 1.40
CA TRP A 37 3.80 16.85 1.24
C TRP A 37 2.97 16.99 2.53
N GLY A 38 3.60 16.83 3.70
CA GLY A 38 2.91 16.91 4.99
C GLY A 38 1.68 16.00 5.01
N ASP A 39 0.56 16.52 5.46
CA ASP A 39 -0.73 15.82 5.51
C ASP A 39 -1.57 15.92 4.23
N SER A 40 -1.08 16.63 3.22
CA SER A 40 -1.88 16.92 2.01
C SER A 40 -2.29 15.65 1.25
N LEU A 41 -1.42 14.61 1.20
CA LEU A 41 -1.75 13.35 0.55
C LEU A 41 -2.84 12.59 1.30
N TYR A 42 -2.77 12.55 2.62
CA TYR A 42 -3.80 11.97 3.46
C TYR A 42 -5.14 12.71 3.28
N ASN A 43 -5.11 14.03 3.36
CA ASN A 43 -6.31 14.86 3.21
C ASN A 43 -6.97 14.66 1.84
N GLU A 44 -6.18 14.46 0.77
CA GLU A 44 -6.73 14.18 -0.57
C GLU A 44 -7.43 12.82 -0.60
N LEU A 45 -6.79 11.75 -0.10
CA LEU A 45 -7.40 10.42 -0.04
C LEU A 45 -8.68 10.42 0.83
N ARG A 46 -8.67 11.18 1.92
CA ARG A 46 -9.76 11.22 2.89
C ARG A 46 -11.04 11.86 2.34
N LYS A 47 -10.94 12.67 1.27
CA LYS A 47 -12.12 13.19 0.55
C LYS A 47 -12.97 12.08 -0.07
N GLU A 48 -12.33 11.00 -0.50
CA GLU A 48 -13.00 9.89 -1.17
C GLU A 48 -13.55 8.85 -0.17
N SER A 49 -12.76 8.50 0.85
CA SER A 49 -13.12 7.44 1.79
C SER A 49 -12.31 7.51 3.08
N ASN A 50 -12.89 7.01 4.17
CA ASN A 50 -12.16 6.70 5.40
C ASN A 50 -11.65 5.25 5.45
N VAL A 51 -11.92 4.46 4.42
CA VAL A 51 -11.40 3.09 4.28
C VAL A 51 -10.28 3.10 3.26
N ILE A 52 -9.08 2.78 3.69
CA ILE A 52 -7.86 2.78 2.87
C ILE A 52 -7.25 1.39 2.91
N LEU A 53 -7.20 0.73 1.74
CA LEU A 53 -6.43 -0.48 1.56
C LEU A 53 -5.02 -0.13 1.11
N ASN A 54 -4.04 -0.37 1.97
CA ASN A 54 -2.64 -0.08 1.68
C ASN A 54 -1.99 -1.23 0.90
N LEU A 55 -1.73 -0.99 -0.38
CA LEU A 55 -0.93 -1.82 -1.27
C LEU A 55 0.40 -1.13 -1.65
N ALA A 56 0.72 -0.02 -1.01
CA ALA A 56 1.98 0.69 -1.23
C ALA A 56 3.12 0.06 -0.41
N SER A 57 4.36 0.32 -0.84
CA SER A 57 5.53 0.02 -0.01
C SER A 57 5.59 0.95 1.20
N LYS A 58 6.37 0.57 2.21
CA LYS A 58 6.54 1.38 3.44
C LYS A 58 7.06 2.79 3.16
N GLU A 59 7.86 2.95 2.11
CA GLU A 59 8.34 4.24 1.63
C GLU A 59 7.20 5.22 1.37
N TYR A 60 6.12 4.75 0.74
CA TYR A 60 4.96 5.57 0.38
C TYR A 60 3.86 5.55 1.44
N SER A 61 3.59 4.40 2.06
CA SER A 61 2.49 4.29 3.03
C SER A 61 2.68 5.18 4.25
N LYS A 62 3.92 5.40 4.69
CA LYS A 62 4.20 6.29 5.83
C LYS A 62 3.83 7.75 5.59
N CYS A 63 3.64 8.18 4.33
CA CYS A 63 3.09 9.50 4.02
C CYS A 63 1.63 9.65 4.49
N ILE A 64 0.93 8.53 4.65
CA ILE A 64 -0.47 8.46 5.06
C ILE A 64 -0.58 8.04 6.52
N GLU A 65 0.12 6.98 6.92
CA GLU A 65 0.03 6.36 8.24
C GLU A 65 0.19 7.35 9.39
N LYS A 66 1.06 8.34 9.22
CA LYS A 66 1.35 9.37 10.24
C LYS A 66 0.14 10.25 10.58
N TYR A 67 -0.78 10.40 9.64
CA TYR A 67 -1.90 11.34 9.72
C TYR A 67 -3.25 10.67 9.93
N LEU A 68 -3.28 9.34 10.04
CA LEU A 68 -4.52 8.58 10.25
C LEU A 68 -5.24 9.05 11.53
N SER A 69 -6.56 9.17 11.44
CA SER A 69 -7.44 9.46 12.56
C SER A 69 -8.05 8.17 13.14
N GLU A 70 -8.71 8.28 14.29
CA GLU A 70 -9.41 7.15 14.94
C GLU A 70 -10.57 6.59 14.09
N ASP A 71 -11.14 7.42 13.21
CA ASP A 71 -12.24 7.04 12.33
C ASP A 71 -11.77 6.33 11.04
N ASP A 72 -10.46 6.25 10.81
CA ASP A 72 -9.93 5.64 9.60
C ASP A 72 -9.77 4.13 9.75
N VAL A 73 -10.19 3.43 8.72
CA VAL A 73 -9.89 2.01 8.54
C VAL A 73 -8.72 1.91 7.56
N PHE A 74 -7.55 1.59 8.08
CA PHE A 74 -6.33 1.45 7.28
C PHE A 74 -5.81 0.02 7.39
N ILE A 75 -5.89 -0.72 6.28
CA ILE A 75 -5.49 -2.13 6.24
C ILE A 75 -4.34 -2.30 5.27
N THR A 76 -3.24 -2.87 5.74
CA THR A 76 -2.05 -3.18 4.94
C THR A 76 -2.10 -4.63 4.49
N CYS A 77 -1.92 -4.87 3.19
CA CYS A 77 -1.68 -6.22 2.66
C CYS A 77 -0.20 -6.55 2.71
N VAL A 78 0.13 -7.62 3.40
CA VAL A 78 1.48 -8.18 3.53
C VAL A 78 1.57 -9.47 2.70
N PHE A 79 2.50 -9.51 1.76
CA PHE A 79 2.78 -10.70 0.93
C PHE A 79 4.15 -11.25 1.29
N GLY A 80 4.20 -12.45 1.85
CA GLY A 80 5.43 -13.03 2.34
C GLY A 80 5.43 -14.56 2.37
N GLU A 81 6.51 -15.13 2.81
CA GLU A 81 6.69 -16.55 3.08
C GLU A 81 7.14 -16.74 4.52
N LEU A 82 6.88 -17.90 5.09
CA LEU A 82 7.43 -18.24 6.40
C LEU A 82 8.88 -18.72 6.24
N ASN A 83 9.76 -18.18 7.08
CA ASN A 83 11.11 -18.70 7.21
C ASN A 83 11.15 -19.90 8.17
N GLU A 84 12.32 -20.49 8.36
CA GLU A 84 12.54 -21.64 9.25
C GLU A 84 12.14 -21.36 10.71
N ASP A 85 12.19 -20.09 11.14
CA ASP A 85 11.80 -19.66 12.49
C ASP A 85 10.29 -19.35 12.61
N GLY A 86 9.50 -19.57 11.55
CA GLY A 86 8.07 -19.24 11.51
C GLY A 86 7.76 -17.74 11.41
N LYS A 87 8.74 -16.92 11.04
CA LYS A 87 8.56 -15.48 10.84
C LYS A 87 8.27 -15.16 9.37
N ILE A 88 7.43 -14.16 9.14
CA ILE A 88 7.11 -13.71 7.80
C ILE A 88 8.31 -12.98 7.19
N LYS A 89 8.78 -13.48 6.06
CA LYS A 89 9.82 -12.84 5.24
C LYS A 89 9.19 -12.32 3.96
N VAL A 90 9.33 -11.01 3.72
CA VAL A 90 8.85 -10.35 2.51
C VAL A 90 9.98 -10.25 1.49
N LYS A 91 9.77 -10.82 0.31
CA LYS A 91 10.66 -10.65 -0.85
C LYS A 91 10.17 -9.49 -1.69
N ALA A 92 10.94 -8.42 -1.79
CA ALA A 92 10.52 -7.14 -2.36
C ALA A 92 9.92 -7.26 -3.76
N THR A 93 10.55 -8.02 -4.67
CA THR A 93 10.06 -8.18 -6.05
C THR A 93 8.73 -8.93 -6.11
N GLU A 94 8.62 -10.04 -5.35
CA GLU A 94 7.39 -10.83 -5.32
C GLU A 94 6.23 -10.06 -4.69
N ALA A 95 6.50 -9.34 -3.59
CA ALA A 95 5.51 -8.50 -2.94
C ALA A 95 5.03 -7.37 -3.86
N LYS A 96 5.92 -6.76 -4.64
CA LYS A 96 5.56 -5.75 -5.63
C LYS A 96 4.63 -6.32 -6.71
N MET A 97 4.94 -7.50 -7.24
CA MET A 97 4.09 -8.17 -8.22
C MET A 97 2.72 -8.54 -7.63
N ALA A 98 2.70 -9.11 -6.43
CA ALA A 98 1.46 -9.50 -5.75
C ALA A 98 0.54 -8.32 -5.45
N ARG A 99 1.09 -7.15 -5.06
CA ARG A 99 0.30 -5.92 -4.89
C ARG A 99 -0.37 -5.48 -6.20
N GLY A 100 0.35 -5.52 -7.31
CA GLY A 100 -0.21 -5.22 -8.63
C GLY A 100 -1.32 -6.20 -9.04
N LEU A 101 -1.12 -7.49 -8.77
CA LEU A 101 -2.13 -8.53 -9.03
C LEU A 101 -3.36 -8.39 -8.12
N MET A 102 -3.19 -7.95 -6.87
CA MET A 102 -4.31 -7.63 -5.99
C MET A 102 -5.16 -6.49 -6.55
N VAL A 103 -4.54 -5.41 -7.07
CA VAL A 103 -5.28 -4.33 -7.73
C VAL A 103 -6.08 -4.86 -8.92
N ARG A 104 -5.44 -5.68 -9.76
CA ARG A 104 -6.11 -6.32 -10.90
C ARG A 104 -7.26 -7.22 -10.46
N TYR A 105 -7.05 -8.03 -9.42
CA TYR A 105 -8.08 -8.91 -8.86
C TYR A 105 -9.30 -8.11 -8.40
N MET A 106 -9.07 -7.05 -7.64
CA MET A 106 -10.15 -6.18 -7.15
C MET A 106 -10.94 -5.56 -8.30
N ALA A 107 -10.25 -4.99 -9.29
CA ALA A 107 -10.89 -4.38 -10.45
C ALA A 107 -11.67 -5.41 -11.30
N SER A 108 -11.07 -6.58 -11.57
CA SER A 108 -11.70 -7.61 -12.41
C SER A 108 -12.92 -8.28 -11.76
N ASN A 109 -13.00 -8.27 -10.43
CA ASN A 109 -14.09 -8.89 -9.67
C ASN A 109 -15.05 -7.86 -9.06
N ASN A 110 -14.90 -6.58 -9.39
CA ASN A 110 -15.71 -5.48 -8.83
C ASN A 110 -15.80 -5.53 -7.30
N ILE A 111 -14.66 -5.74 -6.63
CA ILE A 111 -14.59 -5.85 -5.17
C ILE A 111 -14.91 -4.49 -4.55
N THR A 112 -15.94 -4.44 -3.73
CA THR A 112 -16.37 -3.26 -2.97
C THR A 112 -16.18 -3.45 -1.46
N GLU A 113 -16.23 -4.69 -1.00
CA GLU A 113 -16.06 -5.04 0.41
C GLU A 113 -14.63 -5.49 0.68
N ILE A 114 -14.02 -4.91 1.73
CA ILE A 114 -12.62 -5.16 2.03
C ILE A 114 -12.34 -6.63 2.39
N ASP A 115 -13.31 -7.32 2.98
CA ASP A 115 -13.16 -8.74 3.34
C ASP A 115 -13.10 -9.67 2.11
N ASP A 116 -13.61 -9.24 0.98
CA ASP A 116 -13.57 -10.04 -0.25
C ASP A 116 -12.17 -10.17 -0.83
N ILE A 117 -11.23 -9.29 -0.47
CA ILE A 117 -9.82 -9.44 -0.87
C ILE A 117 -9.16 -10.67 -0.24
N LYS A 118 -9.68 -11.19 0.87
CA LYS A 118 -9.21 -12.43 1.50
C LYS A 118 -9.34 -13.66 0.60
N LYS A 119 -10.18 -13.59 -0.44
CA LYS A 119 -10.34 -14.64 -1.45
C LYS A 119 -9.27 -14.61 -2.54
N PHE A 120 -8.39 -13.60 -2.54
CA PHE A 120 -7.31 -13.49 -3.50
C PHE A 120 -6.37 -14.70 -3.43
N VAL A 121 -6.11 -15.29 -4.61
CA VAL A 121 -5.13 -16.36 -4.80
C VAL A 121 -4.40 -16.11 -6.11
N ASP A 122 -3.15 -15.72 -6.07
CA ASP A 122 -2.28 -15.56 -7.24
C ASP A 122 -0.80 -15.69 -6.82
N LEU A 123 0.10 -16.03 -7.74
CA LEU A 123 1.53 -16.27 -7.46
C LEU A 123 1.77 -17.20 -6.25
N SER A 124 0.88 -18.14 -6.01
CA SER A 124 0.85 -19.03 -4.84
C SER A 124 0.63 -18.30 -3.49
N PHE A 125 0.28 -17.01 -3.47
CA PHE A 125 -0.12 -16.32 -2.25
C PHE A 125 -1.57 -16.64 -1.91
N LYS A 126 -1.83 -16.91 -0.64
CA LYS A 126 -3.16 -17.13 -0.09
C LYS A 126 -3.28 -16.47 1.27
N TYR A 127 -4.46 -15.91 1.56
CA TYR A 127 -4.78 -15.31 2.85
C TYR A 127 -4.55 -16.29 4.01
N SER A 128 -3.92 -15.81 5.07
CA SER A 128 -3.70 -16.55 6.31
C SER A 128 -4.32 -15.82 7.48
N ALA A 129 -5.42 -16.37 8.02
CA ALA A 129 -6.09 -15.81 9.19
C ALA A 129 -5.20 -15.85 10.45
N GLU A 130 -4.37 -16.88 10.57
CA GLU A 130 -3.46 -17.08 11.72
C GLU A 130 -2.45 -15.94 11.88
N TYR A 131 -1.96 -15.40 10.76
CA TYR A 131 -0.95 -14.33 10.75
C TYR A 131 -1.53 -12.94 10.51
N SER A 132 -2.84 -12.85 10.30
CA SER A 132 -3.52 -11.58 10.03
C SER A 132 -4.10 -10.96 11.29
N THR A 133 -4.28 -9.63 11.24
CA THR A 133 -4.96 -8.82 12.26
C THR A 133 -6.07 -8.00 11.60
N ASP A 134 -6.76 -7.18 12.38
CA ASP A 134 -7.71 -6.18 11.88
C ASP A 134 -7.05 -5.05 11.07
N LYS A 135 -5.72 -4.88 11.17
CA LYS A 135 -4.93 -3.84 10.48
C LYS A 135 -3.99 -4.37 9.41
N GLU A 136 -3.69 -5.65 9.42
CA GLU A 136 -2.81 -6.30 8.47
C GLU A 136 -3.42 -7.60 7.95
N PHE A 137 -3.65 -7.68 6.64
CA PHE A 137 -4.04 -8.91 5.97
C PHE A 137 -2.81 -9.56 5.36
N VAL A 138 -2.46 -10.71 5.89
CA VAL A 138 -1.26 -11.46 5.49
C VAL A 138 -1.63 -12.51 4.47
N PHE A 139 -0.92 -12.49 3.35
CA PHE A 139 -1.00 -13.48 2.28
C PHE A 139 0.33 -14.24 2.25
N LEU A 140 0.28 -15.51 2.61
CA LEU A 140 1.46 -16.38 2.65
C LEU A 140 1.60 -17.16 1.36
N LYS A 141 2.84 -17.25 0.90
CA LYS A 141 3.19 -18.09 -0.25
C LYS A 141 3.07 -19.54 0.13
N GLN A 142 2.27 -20.27 -0.62
CA GLN A 142 2.14 -21.71 -0.49
C GLN A 142 3.34 -22.36 -1.19
N ILE A 143 3.97 -23.29 -0.52
CA ILE A 143 5.11 -24.06 -1.03
C ILE A 143 4.60 -25.26 -1.83
#